data_b5a8134e3489e82afeb69f993f4352e5
#
_entry.id   b5a8134e3489e82afeb69f993f4352e5
#
_cell.length_a   1.000
_cell.length_b   1.000
_cell.length_c   1.000
_cell.angle_alpha   90.00
_cell.angle_beta   90.00
_cell.angle_gamma   90.00
#
_symmetry.space_group_name_H-M   'P 1'
#
loop_
_entity.id
_entity.type
_entity.pdbx_description
1 polymer ?
#
loop_
_entity_poly.entity_id
_entity_poly.type
_entity_poly.pdbx_seq_one_letter_code
_entity_poly.pdbx_strand_id
1 'polypeptide(L)'
;MTSLTFERHCDEIVSQTERLSAHVRGADLTAPVVACPGWNLGQLLRHVGGDHRWAEEIVRTRATGPVPDDLVNDLGAYTDEDAAVLVPWLTEGAEQLSAALRAAGPDALAWNPSADRPAPVAFWARRMTYETVVHRADAALAAGARFDLDGELAVEAVEEWLEYSTFPEAFEPRPDLPDLLGSGRTLHFDATDAGEWVVDLTGERPTWRTGADGAAATARGPVTDLLLYFYKRPAPGAQTKGDIALLDLWRARAGFWLEAPEA
;
A
#
# COMPACT_ATOMS: atom_id res chain seq x y z
N MET A 1 16.57 -10.17 4.13
CA MET A 1 15.84 -9.97 5.41
C MET A 1 14.78 -11.04 5.52
N THR A 2 14.32 -11.40 6.71
CA THR A 2 13.27 -12.44 6.88
C THR A 2 11.93 -11.78 6.65
N SER A 3 11.14 -12.28 5.68
CA SER A 3 9.76 -11.84 5.49
C SER A 3 8.96 -12.05 6.77
N LEU A 4 8.01 -11.16 7.08
CA LEU A 4 7.11 -11.32 8.20
C LEU A 4 6.27 -12.58 8.02
N THR A 5 5.92 -13.22 9.13
CA THR A 5 5.11 -14.42 9.05
C THR A 5 3.66 -14.11 8.68
N PHE A 6 2.96 -15.06 8.09
CA PHE A 6 1.53 -14.96 7.81
C PHE A 6 0.72 -14.58 9.06
N GLU A 7 1.04 -15.20 10.22
CA GLU A 7 0.39 -14.88 11.48
C GLU A 7 0.63 -13.43 11.91
N ARG A 8 1.85 -12.91 11.70
CA ARG A 8 2.17 -11.52 11.98
C ARG A 8 1.35 -10.58 11.12
N HIS A 9 1.16 -10.86 9.84
CA HIS A 9 0.27 -10.07 8.97
C HIS A 9 -1.18 -10.07 9.47
N CYS A 10 -1.70 -11.25 9.87
CA CYS A 10 -3.04 -11.34 10.44
C CYS A 10 -3.21 -10.50 11.72
N ASP A 11 -2.18 -10.46 12.58
CA ASP A 11 -2.17 -9.60 13.79
C ASP A 11 -2.08 -8.12 13.41
N GLU A 12 -1.25 -7.78 12.43
CA GLU A 12 -1.03 -6.39 12.04
C GLU A 12 -2.26 -5.75 11.38
N ILE A 13 -3.05 -6.47 10.60
CA ILE A 13 -4.33 -5.96 10.08
C ILE A 13 -5.18 -5.39 11.22
N VAL A 14 -5.34 -6.13 12.30
CA VAL A 14 -6.12 -5.71 13.48
C VAL A 14 -5.42 -4.56 14.21
N SER A 15 -4.13 -4.71 14.53
CA SER A 15 -3.36 -3.70 15.28
C SER A 15 -3.27 -2.37 14.55
N GLN A 16 -3.07 -2.37 13.23
CA GLN A 16 -3.00 -1.14 12.43
C GLN A 16 -4.37 -0.47 12.33
N THR A 17 -5.46 -1.26 12.26
CA THR A 17 -6.83 -0.74 12.29
C THR A 17 -7.18 -0.12 13.65
N GLU A 18 -6.75 -0.72 14.76
CA GLU A 18 -6.92 -0.13 16.10
C GLU A 18 -6.18 1.22 16.23
N ARG A 19 -4.96 1.28 15.71
CA ARG A 19 -4.16 2.52 15.68
C ARG A 19 -4.79 3.58 14.76
N LEU A 20 -5.34 3.18 13.59
CA LEU A 20 -6.08 4.07 12.71
C LEU A 20 -7.30 4.63 13.46
N SER A 21 -8.08 3.78 14.11
CA SER A 21 -9.22 4.18 14.93
C SER A 21 -8.83 5.14 16.07
N ALA A 22 -7.65 4.95 16.65
CA ALA A 22 -7.12 5.86 17.67
C ALA A 22 -6.75 7.24 17.10
N HIS A 23 -6.22 7.32 15.88
CA HIS A 23 -5.90 8.60 15.23
C HIS A 23 -7.14 9.45 14.94
N VAL A 24 -8.25 8.80 14.59
CA VAL A 24 -9.50 9.51 14.24
C VAL A 24 -10.42 9.77 15.43
N ARG A 25 -10.03 9.36 16.62
CA ARG A 25 -10.84 9.58 17.83
C ARG A 25 -11.05 11.08 18.12
N GLY A 26 -12.28 11.55 17.95
CA GLY A 26 -12.64 12.95 18.11
C GLY A 26 -12.21 13.86 16.94
N ALA A 27 -11.72 13.29 15.85
CA ALA A 27 -11.46 14.04 14.63
C ALA A 27 -12.76 14.36 13.88
N ASP A 28 -12.72 15.42 13.09
CA ASP A 28 -13.80 15.75 12.15
C ASP A 28 -13.70 14.80 10.93
N LEU A 29 -14.67 13.89 10.79
CA LEU A 29 -14.68 12.92 9.68
C LEU A 29 -14.95 13.58 8.33
N THR A 30 -15.36 14.85 8.28
CA THR A 30 -15.49 15.60 7.03
C THR A 30 -14.18 16.26 6.59
N ALA A 31 -13.11 16.16 7.39
CA ALA A 31 -11.79 16.69 7.05
C ALA A 31 -11.25 16.05 5.77
N PRO A 32 -10.70 16.86 4.82
CA PRO A 32 -10.21 16.32 3.55
C PRO A 32 -8.95 15.47 3.74
N VAL A 33 -8.85 14.39 2.98
CA VAL A 33 -7.66 13.52 2.91
C VAL A 33 -6.79 13.96 1.75
N VAL A 34 -5.68 14.64 2.04
CA VAL A 34 -4.80 15.24 1.02
C VAL A 34 -4.26 14.20 0.04
N ALA A 35 -3.93 13.00 0.52
CA ALA A 35 -3.36 11.92 -0.28
C ALA A 35 -4.40 11.18 -1.15
N CYS A 36 -5.69 11.36 -0.86
CA CYS A 36 -6.80 10.77 -1.62
C CYS A 36 -7.73 11.89 -2.09
N PRO A 37 -7.40 12.59 -3.19
CA PRO A 37 -8.16 13.75 -3.66
C PRO A 37 -9.64 13.44 -3.84
N GLY A 38 -10.50 14.31 -3.30
CA GLY A 38 -11.95 14.14 -3.36
C GLY A 38 -12.55 13.34 -2.20
N TRP A 39 -11.74 12.73 -1.35
CA TRP A 39 -12.20 12.01 -0.16
C TRP A 39 -12.08 12.85 1.10
N ASN A 40 -13.01 12.63 2.02
CA ASN A 40 -12.88 13.02 3.41
C ASN A 40 -12.45 11.83 4.28
N LEU A 41 -12.20 12.09 5.55
CA LEU A 41 -11.71 11.07 6.49
C LEU A 41 -12.75 9.94 6.70
N GLY A 42 -14.05 10.24 6.70
CA GLY A 42 -15.11 9.23 6.78
C GLY A 42 -15.07 8.28 5.59
N GLN A 43 -14.93 8.80 4.38
CA GLN A 43 -14.81 8.00 3.16
C GLN A 43 -13.54 7.14 3.17
N LEU A 44 -12.40 7.65 3.67
CA LEU A 44 -11.19 6.87 3.84
C LEU A 44 -11.41 5.66 4.78
N LEU A 45 -12.06 5.87 5.92
CA LEU A 45 -12.37 4.77 6.86
C LEU A 45 -13.35 3.76 6.25
N ARG A 46 -14.30 4.25 5.44
CA ARG A 46 -15.26 3.41 4.72
C ARG A 46 -14.53 2.54 3.68
N HIS A 47 -13.59 3.11 2.94
CA HIS A 47 -12.72 2.40 2.01
C HIS A 47 -11.95 1.27 2.69
N VAL A 48 -11.19 1.57 3.74
CA VAL A 48 -10.38 0.55 4.47
C VAL A 48 -11.26 -0.57 5.02
N GLY A 49 -12.41 -0.24 5.61
CA GLY A 49 -13.33 -1.27 6.11
C GLY A 49 -14.04 -2.05 5.00
N GLY A 50 -14.21 -1.45 3.82
CA GLY A 50 -14.66 -2.10 2.59
C GLY A 50 -13.63 -3.10 2.07
N ASP A 51 -12.37 -2.68 1.99
CA ASP A 51 -11.23 -3.54 1.61
C ASP A 51 -11.13 -4.79 2.50
N HIS A 52 -11.26 -4.61 3.81
CA HIS A 52 -11.22 -5.75 4.73
C HIS A 52 -12.35 -6.75 4.44
N ARG A 53 -13.57 -6.29 4.16
CA ARG A 53 -14.72 -7.16 3.88
C ARG A 53 -14.63 -7.80 2.51
N TRP A 54 -14.15 -7.04 1.52
CA TRP A 54 -13.92 -7.56 0.19
C TRP A 54 -12.88 -8.69 0.19
N ALA A 55 -11.74 -8.47 0.84
CA ALA A 55 -10.71 -9.49 1.01
C ALA A 55 -11.22 -10.69 1.85
N GLU A 56 -12.00 -10.45 2.92
CA GLU A 56 -12.63 -11.50 3.72
C GLU A 56 -13.52 -12.38 2.85
N GLU A 57 -14.39 -11.81 2.05
CA GLU A 57 -15.29 -12.56 1.16
C GLU A 57 -14.51 -13.42 0.17
N ILE A 58 -13.49 -12.85 -0.49
CA ILE A 58 -12.62 -13.58 -1.42
C ILE A 58 -11.96 -14.78 -0.74
N VAL A 59 -11.39 -14.57 0.43
CA VAL A 59 -10.68 -15.62 1.19
C VAL A 59 -11.65 -16.68 1.70
N ARG A 60 -12.74 -16.27 2.35
CA ARG A 60 -13.73 -17.16 2.95
C ARG A 60 -14.44 -18.04 1.92
N THR A 61 -14.79 -17.46 0.77
CA THR A 61 -15.45 -18.19 -0.32
C THR A 61 -14.47 -18.94 -1.22
N ARG A 62 -13.17 -18.72 -1.05
CA ARG A 62 -12.12 -19.19 -1.97
C ARG A 62 -12.46 -18.83 -3.40
N ALA A 63 -12.80 -17.57 -3.62
CA ALA A 63 -13.19 -17.05 -4.92
C ALA A 63 -12.19 -17.47 -6.00
N THR A 64 -12.68 -17.88 -7.17
CA THR A 64 -11.86 -18.29 -8.32
C THR A 64 -11.75 -17.22 -9.39
N GLY A 65 -12.41 -16.07 -9.19
CA GLY A 65 -12.44 -14.92 -10.09
C GLY A 65 -12.82 -13.66 -9.32
N PRO A 66 -12.88 -12.49 -10.00
CA PRO A 66 -13.21 -11.21 -9.38
C PRO A 66 -14.51 -11.23 -8.57
N VAL A 67 -14.48 -10.57 -7.44
CA VAL A 67 -15.64 -10.30 -6.57
C VAL A 67 -15.97 -8.81 -6.69
N PRO A 68 -17.25 -8.40 -6.72
CA PRO A 68 -17.62 -6.97 -6.76
C PRO A 68 -16.97 -6.16 -5.64
N ASP A 69 -16.46 -4.99 -5.99
CA ASP A 69 -15.68 -4.11 -5.10
C ASP A 69 -16.41 -2.79 -4.76
N ASP A 70 -17.73 -2.75 -4.93
CA ASP A 70 -18.55 -1.56 -4.67
C ASP A 70 -18.34 -1.00 -3.24
N LEU A 71 -18.11 -1.89 -2.25
CA LEU A 71 -17.83 -1.49 -0.86
C LEU A 71 -16.49 -0.74 -0.71
N VAL A 72 -15.57 -0.93 -1.64
CA VAL A 72 -14.24 -0.34 -1.65
C VAL A 72 -14.25 0.99 -2.40
N ASN A 73 -14.89 1.03 -3.57
CA ASN A 73 -14.73 2.10 -4.56
C ASN A 73 -15.95 3.01 -4.70
N ASP A 74 -17.19 2.55 -4.42
CA ASP A 74 -18.38 3.41 -4.47
C ASP A 74 -18.59 4.17 -3.15
N LEU A 75 -17.80 5.23 -2.97
CA LEU A 75 -17.77 6.04 -1.75
C LEU A 75 -18.57 7.35 -1.85
N GLY A 76 -19.18 7.63 -2.99
CA GLY A 76 -19.85 8.90 -3.25
C GLY A 76 -20.99 9.23 -2.29
N ALA A 77 -21.65 8.23 -1.73
CA ALA A 77 -22.73 8.38 -0.77
C ALA A 77 -22.27 8.58 0.69
N TYR A 78 -20.99 8.33 1.01
CA TYR A 78 -20.48 8.28 2.40
C TYR A 78 -19.75 9.56 2.81
N THR A 79 -20.36 10.71 2.57
CA THR A 79 -19.75 12.03 2.83
C THR A 79 -20.00 12.57 4.24
N ASP A 80 -20.95 11.98 4.99
CA ASP A 80 -21.35 12.43 6.34
C ASP A 80 -21.51 11.19 7.26
N GLU A 81 -20.38 10.67 7.72
CA GLU A 81 -20.31 9.45 8.52
C GLU A 81 -20.29 9.75 10.02
N ASP A 82 -21.01 8.91 10.80
CA ASP A 82 -20.94 8.93 12.26
C ASP A 82 -19.81 8.04 12.77
N ALA A 83 -18.82 8.62 13.43
CA ALA A 83 -17.69 7.91 14.02
C ALA A 83 -18.13 6.82 15.01
N ALA A 84 -19.25 7.02 15.73
CA ALA A 84 -19.76 6.03 16.67
C ALA A 84 -20.26 4.75 15.99
N VAL A 85 -20.63 4.84 14.71
CA VAL A 85 -21.03 3.69 13.87
C VAL A 85 -19.88 3.17 13.05
N LEU A 86 -19.12 4.07 12.42
CA LEU A 86 -18.08 3.70 11.45
C LEU A 86 -16.86 3.05 12.11
N VAL A 87 -16.40 3.53 13.26
CA VAL A 87 -15.21 2.97 13.92
C VAL A 87 -15.43 1.53 14.40
N PRO A 88 -16.53 1.16 15.07
CA PRO A 88 -16.81 -0.25 15.36
C PRO A 88 -16.93 -1.12 14.12
N TRP A 89 -17.57 -0.63 13.05
CA TRP A 89 -17.72 -1.35 11.78
C TRP A 89 -16.35 -1.61 11.13
N LEU A 90 -15.44 -0.63 11.14
CA LEU A 90 -14.07 -0.77 10.65
C LEU A 90 -13.29 -1.86 11.43
N THR A 91 -13.33 -1.80 12.76
CA THR A 91 -12.64 -2.76 13.65
C THR A 91 -13.16 -4.18 13.44
N GLU A 92 -14.49 -4.34 13.38
CA GLU A 92 -15.12 -5.64 13.11
C GLU A 92 -14.65 -6.23 11.76
N GLY A 93 -14.54 -5.42 10.71
CA GLY A 93 -14.05 -5.88 9.40
C GLY A 93 -12.62 -6.40 9.45
N ALA A 94 -11.74 -5.74 10.18
CA ALA A 94 -10.37 -6.20 10.37
C ALA A 94 -10.29 -7.53 11.14
N GLU A 95 -11.09 -7.69 12.20
CA GLU A 95 -11.17 -8.92 12.98
C GLU A 95 -11.72 -10.09 12.15
N GLN A 96 -12.77 -9.85 11.35
CA GLN A 96 -13.38 -10.84 10.45
C GLN A 96 -12.38 -11.29 9.38
N LEU A 97 -11.68 -10.37 8.73
CA LEU A 97 -10.63 -10.69 7.76
C LEU A 97 -9.50 -11.50 8.38
N SER A 98 -8.98 -11.06 9.52
CA SER A 98 -7.92 -11.77 10.25
C SER A 98 -8.33 -13.21 10.61
N ALA A 99 -9.57 -13.39 11.06
CA ALA A 99 -10.12 -14.72 11.36
C ALA A 99 -10.28 -15.59 10.10
N ALA A 100 -10.77 -15.03 9.00
CA ALA A 100 -10.93 -15.74 7.73
C ALA A 100 -9.59 -16.18 7.14
N LEU A 101 -8.58 -15.30 7.19
CA LEU A 101 -7.20 -15.60 6.77
C LEU A 101 -6.65 -16.79 7.56
N ARG A 102 -6.73 -16.77 8.90
CA ARG A 102 -6.26 -17.86 9.75
C ARG A 102 -7.01 -19.16 9.51
N ALA A 103 -8.33 -19.09 9.32
CA ALA A 103 -9.14 -20.27 9.04
C ALA A 103 -8.81 -20.90 7.68
N ALA A 104 -8.45 -20.09 6.68
CA ALA A 104 -8.04 -20.57 5.36
C ALA A 104 -6.63 -21.16 5.37
N GLY A 105 -5.70 -20.53 6.09
CA GLY A 105 -4.27 -20.83 6.09
C GLY A 105 -3.53 -20.22 4.89
N PRO A 106 -2.19 -20.02 4.98
CA PRO A 106 -1.40 -19.27 4.00
C PRO A 106 -1.42 -19.86 2.59
N ASP A 107 -1.49 -21.19 2.48
CA ASP A 107 -1.37 -21.93 1.22
C ASP A 107 -2.72 -22.18 0.53
N ALA A 108 -3.84 -21.83 1.17
CA ALA A 108 -5.15 -21.91 0.53
C ALA A 108 -5.18 -21.00 -0.70
N LEU A 109 -5.85 -21.45 -1.75
CA LEU A 109 -5.91 -20.70 -3.00
C LEU A 109 -7.19 -19.86 -3.06
N ALA A 110 -7.04 -18.59 -3.43
CA ALA A 110 -8.13 -17.68 -3.75
C ALA A 110 -7.70 -16.77 -4.91
N TRP A 111 -8.67 -16.15 -5.57
CA TRP A 111 -8.39 -15.13 -6.57
C TRP A 111 -7.67 -13.93 -5.93
N ASN A 112 -6.79 -13.31 -6.70
CA ASN A 112 -6.25 -11.97 -6.42
C ASN A 112 -5.99 -11.23 -7.75
N PRO A 113 -5.95 -9.89 -7.74
CA PRO A 113 -5.82 -9.10 -8.97
C PRO A 113 -4.42 -9.18 -9.62
N SER A 114 -3.43 -9.71 -8.92
CA SER A 114 -2.03 -9.78 -9.39
C SER A 114 -1.69 -11.12 -10.06
N ALA A 115 -2.67 -12.00 -10.26
CA ALA A 115 -2.41 -13.32 -10.82
C ALA A 115 -3.53 -13.78 -11.78
N ASP A 116 -3.14 -14.42 -12.88
CA ASP A 116 -4.06 -14.97 -13.89
C ASP A 116 -4.93 -16.13 -13.36
N ARG A 117 -4.61 -16.68 -12.20
CA ARG A 117 -5.26 -17.82 -11.56
C ARG A 117 -5.21 -17.68 -10.04
N PRO A 118 -6.10 -18.40 -9.31
CA PRO A 118 -6.06 -18.41 -7.85
C PRO A 118 -4.66 -18.71 -7.31
N ALA A 119 -4.23 -17.91 -6.34
CA ALA A 119 -2.91 -17.93 -5.75
C ALA A 119 -3.00 -18.00 -4.22
N PRO A 120 -1.89 -18.24 -3.51
CA PRO A 120 -1.90 -18.38 -2.05
C PRO A 120 -2.53 -17.19 -1.33
N VAL A 121 -3.35 -17.49 -0.33
CA VAL A 121 -4.06 -16.50 0.52
C VAL A 121 -3.08 -15.62 1.30
N ALA A 122 -1.83 -16.04 1.46
CA ALA A 122 -0.75 -15.22 2.00
C ALA A 122 -0.62 -13.85 1.30
N PHE A 123 -0.95 -13.74 0.01
CA PHE A 123 -1.05 -12.47 -0.70
C PHE A 123 -2.00 -11.50 0.00
N TRP A 124 -3.21 -11.94 0.35
CA TRP A 124 -4.21 -11.08 0.98
C TRP A 124 -3.81 -10.64 2.38
N ALA A 125 -3.17 -11.51 3.16
CA ALA A 125 -2.67 -11.15 4.48
C ALA A 125 -1.64 -10.01 4.39
N ARG A 126 -0.69 -10.12 3.47
CA ARG A 126 0.35 -9.12 3.22
C ARG A 126 -0.25 -7.83 2.68
N ARG A 127 -1.05 -7.91 1.60
CA ARG A 127 -1.61 -6.75 0.93
C ARG A 127 -2.49 -5.91 1.86
N MET A 128 -3.40 -6.56 2.61
CA MET A 128 -4.30 -5.85 3.53
C MET A 128 -3.57 -5.24 4.74
N THR A 129 -2.45 -5.83 5.15
CA THR A 129 -1.57 -5.19 6.15
C THR A 129 -1.08 -3.84 5.64
N TYR A 130 -0.53 -3.78 4.44
CA TYR A 130 0.09 -2.54 3.94
C TYR A 130 -0.94 -1.54 3.41
N GLU A 131 -2.07 -1.99 2.92
CA GLU A 131 -3.22 -1.14 2.62
C GLU A 131 -3.66 -0.39 3.89
N THR A 132 -3.86 -1.13 4.98
CA THR A 132 -4.22 -0.55 6.28
C THR A 132 -3.14 0.40 6.82
N VAL A 133 -1.86 0.04 6.69
CA VAL A 133 -0.72 0.88 7.12
C VAL A 133 -0.70 2.22 6.38
N VAL A 134 -0.81 2.21 5.05
CA VAL A 134 -0.73 3.43 4.23
C VAL A 134 -1.93 4.34 4.51
N HIS A 135 -3.14 3.79 4.57
CA HIS A 135 -4.33 4.57 4.88
C HIS A 135 -4.40 5.02 6.36
N ARG A 136 -3.74 4.31 7.27
CA ARG A 136 -3.50 4.82 8.62
C ARG A 136 -2.60 6.06 8.62
N ALA A 137 -1.59 6.11 7.74
CA ALA A 137 -0.77 7.32 7.58
C ALA A 137 -1.60 8.48 7.02
N ASP A 138 -2.46 8.22 6.04
CA ASP A 138 -3.38 9.20 5.47
C ASP A 138 -4.35 9.76 6.54
N ALA A 139 -4.91 8.86 7.35
CA ALA A 139 -5.80 9.25 8.45
C ALA A 139 -5.07 10.05 9.54
N ALA A 140 -3.86 9.66 9.90
CA ALA A 140 -3.04 10.39 10.86
C ALA A 140 -2.74 11.82 10.37
N LEU A 141 -2.39 11.97 9.08
CA LEU A 141 -2.15 13.28 8.47
C LEU A 141 -3.41 14.14 8.48
N ALA A 142 -4.56 13.60 8.07
CA ALA A 142 -5.84 14.32 8.03
C ALA A 142 -6.30 14.73 9.43
N ALA A 143 -6.08 13.90 10.44
CA ALA A 143 -6.41 14.18 11.84
C ALA A 143 -5.34 15.03 12.57
N GLY A 144 -4.25 15.42 11.92
CA GLY A 144 -3.14 16.15 12.55
C GLY A 144 -2.39 15.33 13.62
N ALA A 145 -2.46 14.00 13.56
CA ALA A 145 -1.80 13.08 14.47
C ALA A 145 -0.41 12.69 13.96
N ARG A 146 0.43 12.22 14.87
CA ARG A 146 1.75 11.67 14.48
C ARG A 146 1.58 10.25 13.94
N PHE A 147 2.19 9.99 12.80
CA PHE A 147 2.35 8.63 12.26
C PHE A 147 3.73 8.07 12.65
N ASP A 148 3.73 6.86 13.16
CA ASP A 148 4.92 6.04 13.43
C ASP A 148 4.66 4.61 12.95
N LEU A 149 5.68 3.93 12.47
CA LEU A 149 5.58 2.57 11.96
C LEU A 149 6.76 1.74 12.46
N ASP A 150 6.49 0.48 12.79
CA ASP A 150 7.53 -0.50 13.09
C ASP A 150 8.48 -0.67 11.90
N GLY A 151 9.79 -0.73 12.16
CA GLY A 151 10.80 -0.74 11.10
C GLY A 151 10.74 -2.00 10.23
N GLU A 152 10.41 -3.18 10.79
CA GLU A 152 10.28 -4.40 10.00
C GLU A 152 9.07 -4.34 9.07
N LEU A 153 7.94 -3.79 9.54
CA LEU A 153 6.77 -3.52 8.71
C LEU A 153 7.08 -2.52 7.59
N ALA A 154 7.80 -1.45 7.91
CA ALA A 154 8.15 -0.44 6.91
C ALA A 154 9.07 -1.00 5.82
N VAL A 155 10.05 -1.83 6.18
CA VAL A 155 10.94 -2.51 5.25
C VAL A 155 10.16 -3.40 4.30
N GLU A 156 9.29 -4.26 4.83
CA GLU A 156 8.55 -5.20 3.99
C GLU A 156 7.49 -4.50 3.11
N ALA A 157 6.92 -3.39 3.59
CA ALA A 157 6.04 -2.54 2.77
C ALA A 157 6.79 -1.87 1.60
N VAL A 158 8.04 -1.44 1.82
CA VAL A 158 8.94 -0.97 0.75
C VAL A 158 9.22 -2.10 -0.24
N GLU A 159 9.51 -3.31 0.24
CA GLU A 159 9.78 -4.47 -0.62
C GLU A 159 8.53 -4.90 -1.41
N GLU A 160 7.32 -4.82 -0.84
CA GLU A 160 6.07 -5.03 -1.60
C GLU A 160 5.94 -4.04 -2.77
N TRP A 161 6.21 -2.76 -2.52
CA TRP A 161 6.21 -1.78 -3.61
C TRP A 161 7.25 -2.09 -4.69
N LEU A 162 8.47 -2.47 -4.29
CA LEU A 162 9.52 -2.85 -5.22
C LEU A 162 9.12 -4.07 -6.07
N GLU A 163 8.44 -5.05 -5.49
CA GLU A 163 7.88 -6.20 -6.22
C GLU A 163 6.87 -5.75 -7.27
N TYR A 164 5.92 -4.87 -6.90
CA TYR A 164 4.92 -4.35 -7.83
C TYR A 164 5.53 -3.52 -8.95
N SER A 165 6.64 -2.82 -8.68
CA SER A 165 7.36 -2.07 -9.71
C SER A 165 7.93 -2.95 -10.83
N THR A 166 7.93 -4.28 -10.67
CA THR A 166 8.37 -5.24 -11.67
C THR A 166 7.24 -5.82 -12.53
N PHE A 167 5.99 -5.45 -12.26
CA PHE A 167 4.83 -5.91 -13.02
C PHE A 167 4.75 -5.22 -14.39
N PRO A 168 4.18 -5.89 -15.41
CA PRO A 168 4.07 -5.34 -16.76
C PRO A 168 3.47 -3.93 -16.80
N GLU A 169 2.43 -3.68 -16.01
CA GLU A 169 1.73 -2.40 -15.92
C GLU A 169 2.66 -1.24 -15.51
N ALA A 170 3.71 -1.55 -14.74
CA ALA A 170 4.68 -0.54 -14.31
C ALA A 170 5.67 -0.13 -15.40
N PHE A 171 5.94 -0.97 -16.41
CA PHE A 171 7.02 -0.70 -17.36
C PHE A 171 6.64 -0.84 -18.85
N GLU A 172 5.55 -1.53 -19.19
CA GLU A 172 5.10 -1.59 -20.58
C GLU A 172 4.81 -0.19 -21.14
N PRO A 173 5.07 0.06 -22.44
CA PRO A 173 4.87 1.37 -23.04
C PRO A 173 3.45 1.91 -22.85
N ARG A 174 3.33 3.15 -22.42
CA ARG A 174 2.06 3.87 -22.26
C ARG A 174 2.10 5.16 -23.10
N PRO A 175 1.01 5.52 -23.80
CA PRO A 175 0.97 6.72 -24.64
C PRO A 175 1.13 8.04 -23.87
N ASP A 176 0.74 8.04 -22.60
CA ASP A 176 0.67 9.21 -21.70
C ASP A 176 1.94 9.46 -20.89
N LEU A 177 2.85 8.48 -20.82
CA LEU A 177 4.07 8.56 -20.02
C LEU A 177 5.31 8.16 -20.83
N PRO A 178 6.48 8.76 -20.52
CA PRO A 178 7.75 8.30 -21.08
C PRO A 178 8.06 6.85 -20.75
N ASP A 179 8.87 6.19 -21.59
CA ASP A 179 9.38 4.87 -21.32
C ASP A 179 10.18 4.85 -20.02
N LEU A 180 9.92 3.88 -19.16
CA LEU A 180 10.62 3.72 -17.90
C LEU A 180 12.01 3.10 -18.10
N LEU A 181 12.12 2.09 -18.96
CA LEU A 181 13.35 1.36 -19.19
C LEU A 181 14.34 2.13 -20.08
N GLY A 182 15.63 1.94 -19.85
CA GLY A 182 16.67 2.56 -20.69
C GLY A 182 18.08 2.46 -20.11
N SER A 183 19.07 2.64 -21.00
CA SER A 183 20.48 2.55 -20.61
C SER A 183 20.84 3.57 -19.53
N GLY A 184 21.59 3.12 -18.52
CA GLY A 184 22.06 3.95 -17.41
C GLY A 184 20.99 4.30 -16.37
N ARG A 185 19.76 3.79 -16.50
CA ARG A 185 18.66 4.04 -15.55
C ARG A 185 18.72 3.07 -14.39
N THR A 186 19.26 3.53 -13.29
CA THR A 186 19.31 2.79 -12.01
C THR A 186 18.88 3.71 -10.88
N LEU A 187 18.15 3.17 -9.90
CA LEU A 187 17.69 3.90 -8.72
C LEU A 187 18.27 3.25 -7.47
N HIS A 188 18.60 4.09 -6.49
CA HIS A 188 19.07 3.64 -5.18
C HIS A 188 18.17 4.21 -4.08
N PHE A 189 17.70 3.37 -3.20
CA PHE A 189 16.91 3.72 -2.03
C PHE A 189 17.71 3.37 -0.78
N ASP A 190 18.12 4.38 -0.01
CA ASP A 190 18.99 4.27 1.17
C ASP A 190 18.19 4.62 2.42
N ALA A 191 17.69 3.59 3.13
CA ALA A 191 17.04 3.77 4.43
C ALA A 191 18.08 3.94 5.53
N THR A 192 18.13 5.12 6.14
CA THR A 192 19.16 5.48 7.14
C THR A 192 19.08 4.67 8.44
N ASP A 193 17.99 3.97 8.67
CA ASP A 193 17.67 3.19 9.88
C ASP A 193 17.33 1.72 9.56
N ALA A 194 17.47 1.30 8.29
CA ALA A 194 17.13 -0.07 7.89
C ALA A 194 18.13 -0.61 6.85
N GLY A 195 17.68 -0.81 5.60
CA GLY A 195 18.46 -1.41 4.51
C GLY A 195 18.56 -0.50 3.31
N GLU A 196 19.16 -1.02 2.26
CA GLU A 196 19.34 -0.34 0.99
C GLU A 196 18.82 -1.22 -0.15
N TRP A 197 18.24 -0.60 -1.17
CA TRP A 197 17.72 -1.30 -2.35
C TRP A 197 18.17 -0.60 -3.62
N VAL A 198 18.46 -1.39 -4.63
CA VAL A 198 18.76 -0.91 -5.99
C VAL A 198 17.69 -1.44 -6.94
N VAL A 199 17.13 -0.54 -7.75
CA VAL A 199 16.25 -0.88 -8.87
C VAL A 199 17.02 -0.66 -10.15
N ASP A 200 17.11 -1.71 -10.96
CA ASP A 200 17.75 -1.70 -12.28
C ASP A 200 16.67 -1.65 -13.37
N LEU A 201 16.69 -0.56 -14.13
CA LEU A 201 15.77 -0.26 -15.24
C LEU A 201 16.48 -0.38 -16.60
N THR A 202 17.68 -0.97 -16.67
CA THR A 202 18.49 -1.05 -17.89
C THR A 202 18.16 -2.26 -18.77
N GLY A 203 17.46 -3.26 -18.22
CA GLY A 203 17.08 -4.49 -18.89
C GLY A 203 15.76 -4.42 -19.64
N GLU A 204 15.23 -5.58 -20.00
CA GLU A 204 13.91 -5.72 -20.66
C GLU A 204 12.73 -5.55 -19.70
N ARG A 205 13.00 -5.60 -18.41
CA ARG A 205 12.04 -5.35 -17.31
C ARG A 205 12.78 -4.82 -16.08
N PRO A 206 12.07 -4.11 -15.18
CA PRO A 206 12.65 -3.72 -13.90
C PRO A 206 13.07 -4.94 -13.08
N THR A 207 14.19 -4.82 -12.40
CA THR A 207 14.59 -5.77 -11.35
C THR A 207 15.04 -5.00 -10.12
N TRP A 208 14.95 -5.62 -8.95
CA TRP A 208 15.45 -5.00 -7.73
C TRP A 208 16.24 -6.00 -6.87
N ARG A 209 17.08 -5.47 -6.01
CA ARG A 209 17.88 -6.24 -5.04
C ARG A 209 18.23 -5.39 -3.83
N THR A 210 18.52 -6.03 -2.71
CA THR A 210 19.13 -5.37 -1.55
C THR A 210 20.60 -5.01 -1.83
N GLY A 211 21.09 -3.97 -1.14
CA GLY A 211 22.45 -3.46 -1.20
C GLY A 211 22.59 -2.13 -1.91
N ALA A 212 23.81 -1.60 -1.94
CA ALA A 212 24.15 -0.34 -2.58
C ALA A 212 24.81 -0.56 -3.95
N ASP A 213 24.63 0.41 -4.84
CA ASP A 213 25.39 0.53 -6.09
C ASP A 213 25.35 1.98 -6.59
N GLY A 214 26.25 2.32 -7.52
CA GLY A 214 26.17 3.60 -8.22
C GLY A 214 24.87 3.71 -9.02
N ALA A 215 24.08 4.75 -8.77
CA ALA A 215 22.78 4.93 -9.37
C ALA A 215 22.64 6.30 -10.05
N ALA A 216 21.77 6.36 -11.08
CA ALA A 216 21.42 7.61 -11.75
C ALA A 216 20.69 8.56 -10.79
N ALA A 217 19.89 8.02 -9.90
CA ALA A 217 19.18 8.77 -8.87
C ALA A 217 19.11 8.01 -7.55
N THR A 218 19.05 8.74 -6.44
CA THR A 218 18.95 8.21 -5.09
C THR A 218 17.83 8.92 -4.32
N ALA A 219 17.04 8.16 -3.57
CA ALA A 219 16.22 8.69 -2.48
C ALA A 219 16.74 8.10 -1.15
N ARG A 220 16.95 8.99 -0.15
CA ARG A 220 17.54 8.64 1.15
C ARG A 220 16.75 9.24 2.28
N GLY A 221 16.50 8.47 3.34
CA GLY A 221 15.80 8.92 4.56
C GLY A 221 15.47 7.76 5.49
N PRO A 222 14.74 8.00 6.58
CA PRO A 222 14.16 6.93 7.37
C PRO A 222 13.29 6.01 6.51
N VAL A 223 13.25 4.71 6.80
CA VAL A 223 12.50 3.74 5.99
C VAL A 223 11.01 4.09 5.88
N THR A 224 10.41 4.61 6.97
CA THR A 224 9.01 5.08 6.94
C THR A 224 8.82 6.27 5.98
N ASP A 225 9.77 7.21 5.93
CA ASP A 225 9.71 8.31 4.96
C ASP A 225 9.90 7.82 3.52
N LEU A 226 10.77 6.83 3.27
CA LEU A 226 10.90 6.21 1.95
C LEU A 226 9.60 5.51 1.52
N LEU A 227 8.94 4.80 2.43
CA LEU A 227 7.62 4.21 2.16
C LEU A 227 6.60 5.28 1.77
N LEU A 228 6.46 6.33 2.57
CA LEU A 228 5.55 7.44 2.28
C LEU A 228 5.91 8.15 0.97
N TYR A 229 7.21 8.32 0.69
CA TYR A 229 7.69 8.86 -0.57
C TYR A 229 7.24 8.02 -1.77
N PHE A 230 7.35 6.69 -1.69
CA PHE A 230 6.88 5.79 -2.76
C PHE A 230 5.40 6.00 -3.03
N TYR A 231 4.59 6.01 -2.01
CA TYR A 231 3.14 6.23 -2.11
C TYR A 231 2.72 7.68 -2.39
N LYS A 232 3.66 8.58 -2.74
CA LYS A 232 3.41 10.01 -3.05
C LYS A 232 2.80 10.80 -1.86
N ARG A 233 3.04 10.35 -0.64
CA ARG A 233 2.65 11.03 0.60
C ARG A 233 3.73 12.01 1.06
N PRO A 234 3.41 13.01 1.92
CA PRO A 234 4.42 13.86 2.53
C PRO A 234 5.46 13.03 3.29
N ALA A 235 6.73 13.19 2.91
CA ALA A 235 7.87 12.44 3.45
C ALA A 235 9.02 13.41 3.75
N PRO A 236 8.92 14.23 4.82
CA PRO A 236 9.87 15.32 5.09
C PRO A 236 11.30 14.84 5.38
N GLY A 237 11.47 13.59 5.79
CA GLY A 237 12.78 12.96 6.00
C GLY A 237 13.41 12.41 4.73
N ALA A 238 12.68 12.28 3.63
CA ALA A 238 13.22 11.78 2.37
C ALA A 238 13.95 12.88 1.60
N GLN A 239 15.18 12.61 1.21
CA GLN A 239 16.03 13.49 0.39
C GLN A 239 16.35 12.80 -0.92
N THR A 240 16.29 13.53 -2.03
CA THR A 240 16.56 13.01 -3.38
C THR A 240 17.79 13.64 -3.98
N LYS A 241 18.53 12.88 -4.83
CA LYS A 241 19.75 13.31 -5.51
C LYS A 241 19.85 12.62 -6.88
N GLY A 242 20.48 13.28 -7.84
CA GLY A 242 20.71 12.76 -9.19
C GLY A 242 19.56 13.07 -10.14
N ASP A 243 19.16 12.14 -10.96
CA ASP A 243 18.06 12.27 -11.92
C ASP A 243 16.69 12.18 -11.23
N ILE A 244 16.20 13.30 -10.72
CA ILE A 244 14.93 13.38 -10.01
C ILE A 244 13.76 13.06 -10.94
N ALA A 245 13.86 13.43 -12.23
CA ALA A 245 12.80 13.11 -13.19
C ALA A 245 12.64 11.60 -13.39
N LEU A 246 13.73 10.84 -13.32
CA LEU A 246 13.67 9.37 -13.35
C LEU A 246 13.02 8.80 -12.09
N LEU A 247 13.30 9.35 -10.91
CA LEU A 247 12.61 8.95 -9.65
C LEU A 247 11.11 9.21 -9.75
N ASP A 248 10.71 10.38 -10.20
CA ASP A 248 9.30 10.76 -10.33
C ASP A 248 8.59 9.90 -11.38
N LEU A 249 9.23 9.61 -12.50
CA LEU A 249 8.72 8.70 -13.53
C LEU A 249 8.52 7.30 -12.97
N TRP A 250 9.53 6.75 -12.26
CA TRP A 250 9.41 5.43 -11.65
C TRP A 250 8.27 5.38 -10.64
N ARG A 251 8.14 6.38 -9.77
CA ARG A 251 7.04 6.45 -8.79
C ARG A 251 5.67 6.53 -9.47
N ALA A 252 5.57 7.30 -10.57
CA ALA A 252 4.33 7.38 -11.32
C ALA A 252 3.97 6.03 -11.94
N ARG A 253 4.94 5.36 -12.55
CA ARG A 253 4.76 4.09 -13.23
C ARG A 253 4.54 2.92 -12.26
N ALA A 254 5.35 2.82 -11.21
CA ALA A 254 5.25 1.77 -10.21
C ALA A 254 3.97 1.85 -9.36
N GLY A 255 3.37 3.04 -9.26
CA GLY A 255 2.11 3.26 -8.53
C GLY A 255 0.85 3.14 -9.39
N PHE A 256 0.85 2.32 -10.43
CA PHE A 256 -0.28 2.17 -11.39
C PHE A 256 -1.61 1.79 -10.69
N TRP A 257 -1.55 1.04 -9.60
CA TRP A 257 -2.74 0.66 -8.82
C TRP A 257 -3.29 1.77 -7.89
N LEU A 258 -2.58 2.91 -7.75
CA LEU A 258 -3.06 4.07 -6.99
C LEU A 258 -3.95 4.99 -7.84
N GLU A 259 -4.01 4.77 -9.13
CA GLU A 259 -4.84 5.54 -10.05
C GLU A 259 -6.26 4.95 -10.00
N ALA A 260 -7.26 5.80 -9.70
CA ALA A 260 -8.65 5.38 -9.82
C ALA A 260 -8.90 4.88 -11.26
N PRO A 261 -9.67 3.79 -11.46
CA PRO A 261 -10.08 3.41 -12.80
C PRO A 261 -10.75 4.60 -13.47
N GLU A 262 -10.33 4.92 -14.72
CA GLU A 262 -11.00 5.96 -15.51
C GLU A 262 -12.48 5.59 -15.65
N ALA A 263 -13.35 6.54 -15.23
CA ALA A 263 -14.80 6.37 -15.24
C ALA A 263 -15.38 6.32 -16.66
#